data_2e41151f45fa2daed80ad2dc7590742e
#
_entry.id   2e41151f45fa2daed80ad2dc7590742e
#
_cell.length_a   1.000
_cell.length_b   1.000
_cell.length_c   1.000
_cell.angle_alpha   90.00
_cell.angle_beta   90.00
_cell.angle_gamma   90.00
#
_symmetry.space_group_name_H-M   'P 1'
#
loop_
_entity.id
_entity.type
_entity.pdbx_description
1 polymer ?
#
loop_
_entity_poly.entity_id
_entity_poly.type
_entity_poly.pdbx_seq_one_letter_code
_entity_poly.pdbx_strand_id
1 'polypeptide(L)'
;MKTMNYIKIGIASSILSIAAGCTSFLEEDLKSSLAPDNTYTSSLGFEVGATGLYAIARSAYNTWGENGAFMHNGACAYEVLQISTDLCRMGTVRDGSLVPFAEMTLNPSTLFVGSYWNWAYNLIASANELLIYSEKNDNWDYPTDKQLYQAEARFFRAYAYRT
;
A
#
# COMPACT_ATOMS: atom_id res chain seq x y z
N MET A 1 31.24 -26.56 45.96
CA MET A 1 29.84 -26.86 45.46
C MET A 1 28.82 -25.76 45.80
N LYS A 2 28.85 -25.07 46.92
CA LYS A 2 27.87 -24.01 47.25
C LYS A 2 27.99 -22.76 46.36
N THR A 3 29.17 -22.31 46.03
CA THR A 3 29.41 -21.10 45.20
C THR A 3 28.87 -21.25 43.77
N MET A 4 28.93 -22.44 43.18
CA MET A 4 28.44 -22.70 41.82
C MET A 4 26.90 -22.64 41.74
N ASN A 5 26.21 -22.93 42.82
CA ASN A 5 24.73 -22.79 42.88
C ASN A 5 24.28 -21.32 42.94
N TYR A 6 25.02 -20.45 43.64
CA TYR A 6 24.70 -19.01 43.67
C TYR A 6 24.92 -18.33 42.32
N ILE A 7 25.95 -18.75 41.58
CA ILE A 7 26.18 -18.23 40.21
C ILE A 7 25.03 -18.66 39.27
N LYS A 8 24.58 -19.91 39.34
CA LYS A 8 23.44 -20.37 38.51
C LYS A 8 22.14 -19.67 38.87
N ILE A 9 21.87 -19.38 40.13
CA ILE A 9 20.70 -18.63 40.60
C ILE A 9 20.77 -17.19 40.11
N GLY A 10 21.96 -16.55 40.20
CA GLY A 10 22.17 -15.19 39.70
C GLY A 10 21.93 -15.05 38.18
N ILE A 11 22.43 -15.99 37.40
CA ILE A 11 22.22 -16.02 35.93
C ILE A 11 20.74 -16.27 35.59
N ALA A 12 20.08 -17.20 36.26
CA ALA A 12 18.65 -17.47 36.05
C ALA A 12 17.76 -16.27 36.43
N SER A 13 18.09 -15.56 37.51
CA SER A 13 17.37 -14.34 37.90
C SER A 13 17.57 -13.20 36.93
N SER A 14 18.78 -13.01 36.35
CA SER A 14 19.07 -12.01 35.32
C SER A 14 18.35 -12.27 34.02
N ILE A 15 18.23 -13.53 33.60
CA ILE A 15 17.50 -13.92 32.37
C ILE A 15 16.00 -13.70 32.55
N LEU A 16 15.45 -13.96 33.75
CA LEU A 16 14.03 -13.73 34.04
C LEU A 16 13.65 -12.25 34.03
N SER A 17 14.55 -11.38 34.41
CA SER A 17 14.35 -9.92 34.43
C SER A 17 14.32 -9.33 32.99
N ILE A 18 15.02 -9.94 32.05
CA ILE A 18 15.04 -9.49 30.65
C ILE A 18 13.75 -9.92 29.90
N ALA A 19 13.11 -11.01 30.31
CA ALA A 19 11.87 -11.49 29.74
C ALA A 19 10.62 -10.69 30.17
N ALA A 20 10.70 -9.85 31.20
CA ALA A 20 9.65 -8.95 31.67
C ALA A 20 9.68 -7.59 30.97
N GLY A 21 10.10 -7.54 29.70
CA GLY A 21 10.02 -6.32 28.88
C GLY A 21 8.57 -5.86 28.78
N CYS A 22 8.29 -4.62 29.22
CA CYS A 22 6.98 -4.02 29.17
C CYS A 22 6.52 -3.93 27.70
N THR A 23 5.59 -4.76 27.29
CA THR A 23 4.96 -4.68 25.97
C THR A 23 4.30 -3.32 25.74
N SER A 24 3.78 -2.68 26.79
CA SER A 24 3.19 -1.35 26.73
C SER A 24 4.18 -0.21 26.38
N PHE A 25 5.49 -0.43 26.56
CA PHE A 25 6.50 0.55 26.15
C PHE A 25 6.71 0.56 24.62
N LEU A 26 6.35 -0.54 23.94
CA LEU A 26 6.45 -0.71 22.51
C LEU A 26 5.13 -0.43 21.79
N GLU A 27 4.06 -0.15 22.52
CA GLU A 27 2.79 0.29 21.94
C GLU A 27 2.91 1.76 21.52
N GLU A 28 2.93 1.97 20.22
CA GLU A 28 3.01 3.30 19.64
C GLU A 28 1.64 3.99 19.75
N ASP A 29 1.57 5.05 20.58
CA ASP A 29 0.35 5.87 20.73
C ASP A 29 0.30 6.91 19.61
N LEU A 30 -0.23 6.53 18.47
CA LEU A 30 -0.32 7.32 17.24
C LEU A 30 -1.45 8.38 17.26
N LYS A 31 -1.61 9.12 18.37
CA LYS A 31 -2.70 10.10 18.55
C LYS A 31 -2.80 11.19 17.49
N SER A 32 -1.73 11.45 16.74
CA SER A 32 -1.65 12.54 15.76
C SER A 32 -1.44 12.07 14.32
N SER A 33 -1.36 10.75 14.05
CA SER A 33 -1.17 10.23 12.70
C SER A 33 -2.48 9.68 12.12
N LEU A 34 -2.60 9.68 10.79
CA LEU A 34 -3.67 9.01 10.05
C LEU A 34 -3.44 7.49 10.05
N ALA A 35 -3.26 6.90 11.25
CA ALA A 35 -3.21 5.46 11.38
C ALA A 35 -4.62 4.87 11.15
N PRO A 36 -4.72 3.67 10.57
CA PRO A 36 -6.01 3.04 10.28
C PRO A 36 -6.93 2.94 11.51
N ASP A 37 -6.38 2.60 12.68
CA ASP A 37 -7.12 2.49 13.94
C ASP A 37 -7.74 3.82 14.41
N ASN A 38 -7.15 4.95 14.02
CA ASN A 38 -7.66 6.28 14.34
C ASN A 38 -8.57 6.83 13.24
N THR A 39 -8.36 6.40 11.99
CA THR A 39 -9.08 6.90 10.81
C THR A 39 -10.45 6.21 10.69
N TYR A 40 -10.48 4.89 10.76
CA TYR A 40 -11.69 4.11 10.50
C TYR A 40 -12.58 3.92 11.74
N THR A 41 -12.91 5.03 12.41
CA THR A 41 -13.75 5.05 13.63
C THR A 41 -15.14 5.65 13.41
N SER A 42 -15.40 6.23 12.24
CA SER A 42 -16.65 6.91 11.90
C SER A 42 -16.89 6.90 10.38
N SER A 43 -18.13 7.16 9.95
CA SER A 43 -18.46 7.28 8.51
C SER A 43 -17.56 8.24 7.77
N LEU A 44 -17.20 9.38 8.36
CA LEU A 44 -16.26 10.34 7.77
C LEU A 44 -14.86 9.73 7.51
N GLY A 45 -14.36 8.90 8.45
CA GLY A 45 -13.07 8.23 8.26
C GLY A 45 -13.10 7.25 7.08
N PHE A 46 -14.21 6.54 6.90
CA PHE A 46 -14.41 5.66 5.75
C PHE A 46 -14.58 6.43 4.44
N GLU A 47 -15.24 7.59 4.45
CA GLU A 47 -15.31 8.49 3.29
C GLU A 47 -13.92 8.95 2.85
N VAL A 48 -13.07 9.35 3.80
CA VAL A 48 -11.66 9.72 3.53
C VAL A 48 -10.89 8.54 2.96
N GLY A 49 -11.04 7.34 3.54
CA GLY A 49 -10.42 6.11 3.05
C GLY A 49 -10.87 5.76 1.62
N ALA A 50 -12.16 5.81 1.35
CA ALA A 50 -12.73 5.58 0.03
C ALA A 50 -12.20 6.60 -0.99
N THR A 51 -12.18 7.89 -0.63
CA THR A 51 -11.58 8.95 -1.46
C THR A 51 -10.11 8.67 -1.74
N GLY A 52 -9.37 8.10 -0.78
CA GLY A 52 -8.01 7.62 -0.96
C GLY A 52 -7.87 6.56 -2.05
N LEU A 53 -8.83 5.63 -2.16
CA LEU A 53 -8.84 4.62 -3.24
C LEU A 53 -8.98 5.26 -4.62
N TYR A 54 -9.85 6.28 -4.76
CA TYR A 54 -9.95 7.05 -6.01
C TYR A 54 -8.64 7.78 -6.34
N ALA A 55 -7.97 8.35 -5.34
CA ALA A 55 -6.69 9.01 -5.53
C ALA A 55 -5.61 8.04 -6.00
N ILE A 56 -5.50 6.85 -5.39
CA ILE A 56 -4.58 5.80 -5.82
C ILE A 56 -4.92 5.32 -7.24
N ALA A 57 -6.20 5.05 -7.53
CA ALA A 57 -6.61 4.63 -8.87
C ALA A 57 -6.25 5.67 -9.93
N ARG A 58 -6.48 6.96 -9.64
CA ARG A 58 -6.12 8.07 -10.53
C ARG A 58 -4.61 8.20 -10.73
N SER A 59 -3.79 7.88 -9.74
CA SER A 59 -2.33 7.98 -9.83
C SER A 59 -1.72 7.01 -10.86
N ALA A 60 -2.48 6.02 -11.33
CA ALA A 60 -2.07 5.16 -12.44
C ALA A 60 -1.66 5.97 -13.69
N TYR A 61 -2.35 7.10 -13.91
CA TYR A 61 -2.21 7.91 -15.13
C TYR A 61 -1.69 9.33 -14.88
N ASN A 62 -1.62 9.79 -13.63
CA ASN A 62 -1.40 11.19 -13.28
C ASN A 62 -0.44 11.38 -12.10
N THR A 63 0.71 10.73 -12.07
CA THR A 63 1.74 11.11 -11.09
C THR A 63 2.64 12.20 -11.66
N TRP A 64 2.60 13.39 -11.04
CA TRP A 64 3.61 14.41 -11.22
C TRP A 64 4.84 13.99 -10.43
N GLY A 65 5.95 13.71 -11.11
CA GLY A 65 7.22 13.50 -10.43
C GLY A 65 7.64 14.79 -9.70
N GLU A 66 8.08 14.67 -8.46
CA GLU A 66 8.48 15.81 -7.61
C GLU A 66 9.64 16.66 -8.18
N ASN A 67 10.31 16.23 -9.24
CA ASN A 67 11.52 16.84 -9.76
C ASN A 67 11.39 17.47 -11.15
N GLY A 68 10.19 17.77 -11.64
CA GLY A 68 10.01 18.48 -12.93
C GLY A 68 10.59 17.74 -14.16
N ALA A 69 11.11 16.55 -13.98
CA ALA A 69 11.45 15.68 -15.09
C ALA A 69 10.16 15.23 -15.75
N PHE A 70 10.11 15.27 -17.06
CA PHE A 70 9.07 14.63 -17.89
C PHE A 70 9.16 13.10 -17.73
N MET A 71 8.98 12.65 -16.50
CA MET A 71 8.79 11.25 -16.21
C MET A 71 7.35 10.96 -16.60
N HIS A 72 7.21 10.06 -17.52
CA HIS A 72 5.95 9.53 -18.01
C HIS A 72 4.95 9.40 -16.87
N ASN A 73 3.83 10.07 -17.02
CA ASN A 73 2.89 10.40 -15.96
C ASN A 73 2.18 9.13 -15.48
N GLY A 74 2.56 8.66 -14.31
CA GLY A 74 1.86 7.58 -13.65
C GLY A 74 2.51 6.20 -13.76
N ALA A 75 2.10 5.30 -12.87
CA ALA A 75 2.59 3.93 -12.83
C ALA A 75 2.23 3.12 -14.08
N CYS A 76 1.15 3.51 -14.76
CA CYS A 76 0.61 2.89 -15.98
C CYS A 76 0.61 3.90 -17.11
N ALA A 77 1.78 4.48 -17.43
CA ALA A 77 1.87 5.44 -18.53
C ALA A 77 1.20 4.88 -19.79
N TYR A 78 0.32 5.67 -20.37
CA TYR A 78 -0.47 5.25 -21.53
C TYR A 78 0.43 4.76 -22.68
N GLU A 79 1.55 5.44 -22.88
CA GLU A 79 2.56 5.08 -23.86
C GLU A 79 3.10 3.67 -23.67
N VAL A 80 3.32 3.25 -22.43
CA VAL A 80 3.85 1.93 -22.09
C VAL A 80 2.89 0.83 -22.52
N LEU A 81 1.59 1.04 -22.34
CA LEU A 81 0.54 0.08 -22.74
C LEU A 81 0.33 0.01 -24.25
N GLN A 82 0.78 1.00 -25.01
CA GLN A 82 0.54 1.10 -26.46
C GLN A 82 1.76 0.78 -27.33
N ILE A 83 2.99 1.01 -26.82
CA ILE A 83 4.23 0.89 -27.60
C ILE A 83 4.45 -0.52 -28.18
N SER A 84 3.97 -1.56 -27.50
CA SER A 84 4.09 -2.96 -27.97
C SER A 84 2.94 -3.42 -28.85
N THR A 85 2.06 -2.51 -29.24
CA THR A 85 0.89 -2.86 -30.08
C THR A 85 1.14 -2.46 -31.54
N ASP A 86 0.24 -2.91 -32.43
CA ASP A 86 0.22 -2.51 -33.84
C ASP A 86 -0.24 -1.06 -34.05
N LEU A 87 -0.80 -0.44 -33.02
CA LEU A 87 -1.32 0.94 -33.06
C LEU A 87 -0.27 1.99 -32.78
N CYS A 88 0.80 1.64 -32.07
CA CYS A 88 1.78 2.61 -31.62
C CYS A 88 3.21 2.08 -31.69
N ARG A 89 4.08 2.88 -32.31
CA ARG A 89 5.50 2.59 -32.46
C ARG A 89 6.34 3.70 -31.80
N MET A 90 7.41 3.32 -31.13
CA MET A 90 8.38 4.28 -30.63
C MET A 90 9.14 4.94 -31.80
N GLY A 91 9.00 6.26 -31.95
CA GLY A 91 9.64 7.02 -33.05
C GLY A 91 11.10 7.33 -32.81
N THR A 92 11.45 7.75 -31.60
CA THR A 92 12.83 8.11 -31.21
C THR A 92 13.10 7.63 -29.81
N VAL A 93 14.24 6.96 -29.60
CA VAL A 93 14.68 6.52 -28.27
C VAL A 93 15.17 7.76 -27.51
N ARG A 94 14.29 8.42 -26.79
CA ARG A 94 14.64 9.48 -25.84
C ARG A 94 14.93 8.96 -24.45
N ASP A 95 14.21 7.92 -24.06
CA ASP A 95 14.29 7.30 -22.74
C ASP A 95 14.51 5.80 -22.92
N GLY A 96 15.67 5.32 -22.48
CA GLY A 96 16.02 3.90 -22.55
C GLY A 96 15.08 2.99 -21.77
N SER A 97 14.27 3.53 -20.83
CA SER A 97 13.29 2.76 -20.06
C SER A 97 12.12 2.22 -20.89
N LEU A 98 11.85 2.83 -22.07
CA LEU A 98 10.80 2.38 -22.99
C LEU A 98 11.28 1.34 -24.02
N VAL A 99 12.59 1.17 -24.18
CA VAL A 99 13.18 0.22 -25.14
C VAL A 99 12.68 -1.21 -24.91
N PRO A 100 12.62 -1.75 -23.68
CA PRO A 100 12.14 -3.10 -23.45
C PRO A 100 10.71 -3.34 -23.94
N PHE A 101 9.86 -2.30 -23.93
CA PHE A 101 8.49 -2.39 -24.46
C PHE A 101 8.49 -2.41 -25.98
N ALA A 102 9.31 -1.59 -26.63
CA ALA A 102 9.42 -1.53 -28.08
C ALA A 102 10.05 -2.81 -28.68
N GLU A 103 10.98 -3.42 -27.97
CA GLU A 103 11.70 -4.63 -28.39
C GLU A 103 11.09 -5.92 -27.84
N MET A 104 10.02 -5.84 -27.04
CA MET A 104 9.38 -6.97 -26.34
C MET A 104 10.37 -7.79 -25.47
N THR A 105 11.33 -7.13 -24.85
CA THR A 105 12.34 -7.73 -23.95
C THR A 105 12.01 -7.51 -22.48
N LEU A 106 10.71 -7.43 -22.15
CA LEU A 106 10.23 -7.17 -20.80
C LEU A 106 10.64 -8.26 -19.82
N ASN A 107 10.98 -7.83 -18.62
CA ASN A 107 11.29 -8.70 -17.50
C ASN A 107 10.79 -8.06 -16.19
N PRO A 108 10.74 -8.79 -15.06
CA PRO A 108 10.25 -8.27 -13.78
C PRO A 108 11.01 -7.05 -13.24
N SER A 109 12.25 -6.83 -13.69
CA SER A 109 13.07 -5.67 -13.29
C SER A 109 12.87 -4.45 -14.20
N THR A 110 12.06 -4.55 -15.25
CA THR A 110 11.73 -3.42 -16.11
C THR A 110 10.94 -2.38 -15.30
N LEU A 111 11.41 -1.13 -15.31
CA LEU A 111 10.94 -0.05 -14.44
C LEU A 111 9.41 0.06 -14.37
N PHE A 112 8.75 0.14 -15.51
CA PHE A 112 7.29 0.33 -15.56
C PHE A 112 6.51 -0.93 -15.16
N VAL A 113 7.06 -2.12 -15.35
CA VAL A 113 6.44 -3.37 -14.87
C VAL A 113 6.37 -3.37 -13.34
N GLY A 114 7.47 -3.04 -12.68
CA GLY A 114 7.52 -2.92 -11.23
C GLY A 114 6.61 -1.81 -10.69
N SER A 115 6.59 -0.66 -11.35
CA SER A 115 5.73 0.47 -10.96
C SER A 115 4.24 0.13 -11.05
N TYR A 116 3.85 -0.54 -12.14
CA TYR A 116 2.48 -1.00 -12.36
C TYR A 116 2.06 -2.02 -11.29
N TRP A 117 2.90 -2.99 -11.01
CA TRP A 117 2.69 -3.98 -9.97
C TRP A 117 2.51 -3.32 -8.59
N ASN A 118 3.41 -2.41 -8.23
CA ASN A 118 3.35 -1.71 -6.95
C ASN A 118 2.08 -0.87 -6.82
N TRP A 119 1.67 -0.17 -7.88
CA TRP A 119 0.42 0.58 -7.91
C TRP A 119 -0.79 -0.33 -7.69
N ALA A 120 -0.89 -1.44 -8.42
CA ALA A 120 -2.01 -2.37 -8.30
C ALA A 120 -2.12 -2.96 -6.90
N TYR A 121 -1.00 -3.42 -6.35
CA TYR A 121 -0.98 -4.01 -5.00
C TYR A 121 -1.17 -2.98 -3.89
N ASN A 122 -0.76 -1.73 -4.08
CA ASN A 122 -1.09 -0.65 -3.16
C ASN A 122 -2.60 -0.39 -3.12
N LEU A 123 -3.26 -0.34 -4.28
CA LEU A 123 -4.70 -0.19 -4.36
C LEU A 123 -5.44 -1.38 -3.72
N ILE A 124 -4.97 -2.61 -3.96
CA ILE A 124 -5.53 -3.82 -3.34
C ILE A 124 -5.36 -3.79 -1.82
N ALA A 125 -4.19 -3.42 -1.32
CA ALA A 125 -3.91 -3.36 0.11
C ALA A 125 -4.81 -2.35 0.81
N SER A 126 -4.91 -1.13 0.27
CA SER A 126 -5.78 -0.08 0.81
C SER A 126 -7.26 -0.46 0.78
N ALA A 127 -7.72 -1.12 -0.29
CA ALA A 127 -9.09 -1.62 -0.36
C ALA A 127 -9.36 -2.73 0.66
N ASN A 128 -8.40 -3.66 0.86
CA ASN A 128 -8.52 -4.70 1.87
C ASN A 128 -8.55 -4.11 3.30
N GLU A 129 -7.71 -3.11 3.56
CA GLU A 129 -7.69 -2.41 4.84
C GLU A 129 -9.06 -1.79 5.16
N LEU A 130 -9.63 -1.02 4.23
CA LEU A 130 -10.97 -0.43 4.39
C LEU A 130 -12.02 -1.51 4.66
N LEU A 131 -11.99 -2.65 3.94
CA LEU A 131 -12.91 -3.76 4.16
C LEU A 131 -12.76 -4.36 5.56
N ILE A 132 -11.53 -4.61 6.02
CA ILE A 132 -11.27 -5.18 7.36
C ILE A 132 -11.79 -4.27 8.46
N TYR A 133 -11.50 -2.97 8.38
CA TYR A 133 -11.95 -2.01 9.37
C TYR A 133 -13.45 -1.77 9.32
N SER A 134 -14.08 -1.85 8.14
CA SER A 134 -15.54 -1.73 8.01
C SER A 134 -16.32 -2.84 8.72
N GLU A 135 -15.71 -4.03 8.86
CA GLU A 135 -16.34 -5.12 9.62
C GLU A 135 -16.22 -4.93 11.14
N LYS A 136 -15.21 -4.18 11.59
CA LYS A 136 -14.96 -3.90 13.01
C LYS A 136 -15.72 -2.68 13.53
N ASN A 137 -16.12 -1.78 12.61
CA ASN A 137 -16.79 -0.53 12.98
C ASN A 137 -18.30 -0.71 13.08
N ASP A 138 -18.88 -0.29 14.21
CA ASP A 138 -20.32 -0.27 14.47
C ASP A 138 -20.89 1.16 14.49
N ASN A 139 -20.02 2.18 14.35
CA ASN A 139 -20.39 3.60 14.41
C ASN A 139 -20.56 4.18 12.99
N TRP A 140 -21.79 4.11 12.48
CA TRP A 140 -22.16 4.58 11.15
C TRP A 140 -23.18 5.71 11.26
N ASP A 141 -23.00 6.80 10.50
CA ASP A 141 -23.93 7.92 10.47
C ASP A 141 -25.26 7.53 9.79
N TYR A 142 -25.17 6.69 8.75
CA TYR A 142 -26.34 6.15 8.05
C TYR A 142 -26.26 4.62 7.92
N PRO A 143 -27.39 3.90 7.96
CA PRO A 143 -27.43 2.45 7.85
C PRO A 143 -26.83 1.89 6.54
N THR A 144 -26.75 2.72 5.50
CA THR A 144 -26.23 2.36 4.16
C THR A 144 -24.73 2.56 4.01
N ASP A 145 -24.08 3.32 4.90
CA ASP A 145 -22.70 3.73 4.77
C ASP A 145 -21.75 2.54 4.69
N LYS A 146 -21.91 1.57 5.59
CA LYS A 146 -21.12 0.34 5.57
C LYS A 146 -21.14 -0.34 4.20
N GLN A 147 -22.35 -0.47 3.63
CA GLN A 147 -22.53 -1.17 2.36
C GLN A 147 -21.93 -0.35 1.21
N LEU A 148 -22.07 0.97 1.24
CA LEU A 148 -21.52 1.88 0.24
C LEU A 148 -20.00 1.76 0.19
N TYR A 149 -19.31 2.00 1.30
CA TYR A 149 -17.83 1.98 1.33
C TYR A 149 -17.26 0.60 1.07
N GLN A 150 -17.94 -0.47 1.51
CA GLN A 150 -17.56 -1.83 1.16
C GLN A 150 -17.71 -2.12 -0.35
N ALA A 151 -18.75 -1.59 -0.98
CA ALA A 151 -18.96 -1.76 -2.42
C ALA A 151 -17.85 -1.04 -3.22
N GLU A 152 -17.51 0.19 -2.85
CA GLU A 152 -16.40 0.92 -3.46
C GLU A 152 -15.06 0.21 -3.29
N ALA A 153 -14.75 -0.27 -2.09
CA ALA A 153 -13.52 -1.00 -1.84
C ALA A 153 -13.44 -2.30 -2.66
N ARG A 154 -14.55 -3.06 -2.75
CA ARG A 154 -14.61 -4.27 -3.58
C ARG A 154 -14.45 -3.95 -5.06
N PHE A 155 -15.03 -2.84 -5.52
CA PHE A 155 -14.87 -2.37 -6.90
C PHE A 155 -13.40 -2.09 -7.21
N PHE A 156 -12.71 -1.26 -6.41
CA PHE A 156 -11.32 -0.91 -6.64
C PHE A 156 -10.37 -2.11 -6.52
N ARG A 157 -10.64 -3.01 -5.59
CA ARG A 157 -9.90 -4.27 -5.50
C ARG A 157 -10.04 -5.11 -6.76
N ALA A 158 -11.25 -5.28 -7.26
CA ALA A 158 -11.52 -6.02 -8.49
C ALA A 158 -10.91 -5.32 -9.72
N TYR A 159 -10.98 -3.99 -9.77
CA TYR A 159 -10.35 -3.17 -10.80
C TYR A 159 -8.84 -3.42 -10.85
N ALA A 160 -8.16 -3.37 -9.69
CA ALA A 160 -6.72 -3.59 -9.62
C ALA A 160 -6.30 -5.02 -9.98
N TYR A 161 -7.12 -6.03 -9.69
CA TYR A 161 -6.83 -7.42 -10.09
C TYR A 161 -7.09 -7.70 -11.57
N ARG A 162 -7.95 -6.91 -12.21
CA ARG A 162 -8.26 -7.07 -13.63
C ARG A 162 -7.18 -6.49 -14.54
N THR A 163 -6.50 -5.45 -14.09
CA THR A 163 -5.46 -4.75 -14.87
C THR A 163 -4.15 -5.47 -14.85
#